data_601d72d9faac094e809a26cde551767e
#
_entry.id   601d72d9faac094e809a26cde551767e
#
_cell.length_a   1.000
_cell.length_b   1.000
_cell.length_c   1.000
_cell.angle_alpha   90.00
_cell.angle_beta   90.00
_cell.angle_gamma   90.00
#
_symmetry.space_group_name_H-M   'P 1'
#
loop_
_entity.id
_entity.type
_entity.pdbx_description
1 polymer ?
#
loop_
_entity_poly.entity_id
_entity_poly.type
_entity_poly.pdbx_seq_one_letter_code
_entity_poly.pdbx_strand_id
1 'polypeptide(L)'
;MKQIFILFLLWFGLSLSAQDQISLLFVGDLMQHQAQIDAARQGDGYNYNDCFRHVKKEISEADMAIGNLEVTLGGKPYRGYPVFSAPDEYLYAIKEAGFDVLLTANNHCLDKGKLGLERTILMLDSLKIHHAGTYRNPEERHRNYPLLIEKNGFRIVLLNYTYGTNGLKTDAPNMVNYINREQIKKDILDARRKLPDVIIACMHWGVDIVRSLNDRSVNWLAG
;
A
#
# COMPACT_ATOMS: atom_id res chain seq x y z
N MET A 1 75.90 -2.92 16.62
CA MET A 1 74.57 -3.42 16.96
C MET A 1 73.58 -2.36 16.50
N LYS A 2 72.83 -2.67 15.46
CA LYS A 2 71.81 -1.74 14.93
C LYS A 2 70.48 -2.16 15.54
N GLN A 3 69.87 -1.29 16.35
CA GLN A 3 68.52 -1.50 16.87
C GLN A 3 67.53 -1.12 15.80
N ILE A 4 66.65 -2.07 15.40
CA ILE A 4 65.54 -1.89 14.51
C ILE A 4 64.33 -1.57 15.38
N PHE A 5 63.84 -0.31 15.32
CA PHE A 5 62.55 0.09 15.91
C PHE A 5 61.45 -0.32 14.96
N ILE A 6 60.65 -1.31 15.36
CA ILE A 6 59.42 -1.67 14.66
C ILE A 6 58.28 -0.80 15.21
N LEU A 7 57.82 0.16 14.41
CA LEU A 7 56.67 0.98 14.71
C LEU A 7 55.41 0.16 14.38
N PHE A 8 54.70 -0.31 15.41
CA PHE A 8 53.37 -0.89 15.26
C PHE A 8 52.36 0.27 15.09
N LEU A 9 51.93 0.54 13.86
CA LEU A 9 50.79 1.39 13.57
C LEU A 9 49.52 0.60 13.88
N LEU A 10 48.92 0.82 15.06
CA LEU A 10 47.57 0.40 15.38
C LEU A 10 46.59 1.22 14.49
N TRP A 11 46.14 0.60 13.43
CA TRP A 11 45.06 1.11 12.60
C TRP A 11 43.75 0.92 13.37
N PHE A 12 43.36 1.90 14.17
CA PHE A 12 42.00 2.00 14.69
C PHE A 12 41.11 2.37 13.48
N GLY A 13 40.51 1.37 12.86
CA GLY A 13 39.40 1.57 11.92
C GLY A 13 38.26 2.17 12.69
N LEU A 14 38.07 3.50 12.57
CA LEU A 14 36.82 4.15 12.90
C LEU A 14 35.76 3.57 11.94
N SER A 15 35.06 2.55 12.39
CA SER A 15 33.79 2.16 11.76
C SER A 15 32.86 3.34 11.96
N LEU A 16 32.78 4.23 10.96
CA LEU A 16 31.66 5.14 10.83
C LEU A 16 30.45 4.24 10.65
N SER A 17 29.72 3.96 11.73
CA SER A 17 28.40 3.39 11.66
C SER A 17 27.55 4.45 10.93
N ALA A 18 27.34 4.24 9.63
CA ALA A 18 26.27 4.95 8.94
C ALA A 18 25.01 4.60 9.72
N GLN A 19 24.30 5.61 10.20
CA GLN A 19 23.01 5.39 10.85
C GLN A 19 22.11 4.72 9.81
N ASP A 20 21.68 3.50 10.09
CA ASP A 20 20.78 2.79 9.21
C ASP A 20 19.52 3.63 9.04
N GLN A 21 19.21 3.97 7.81
CA GLN A 21 18.05 4.78 7.43
C GLN A 21 17.23 4.04 6.38
N ILE A 22 15.93 4.23 6.42
CA ILE A 22 15.02 3.81 5.37
C ILE A 22 14.02 4.93 5.09
N SER A 23 13.84 5.27 3.82
CA SER A 23 12.88 6.23 3.37
C SER A 23 11.57 5.55 2.96
N LEU A 24 10.47 5.93 3.58
CA LEU A 24 9.12 5.45 3.27
C LEU A 24 8.31 6.61 2.70
N LEU A 25 7.86 6.46 1.46
CA LEU A 25 6.98 7.43 0.81
C LEU A 25 5.54 6.92 0.86
N PHE A 26 4.68 7.67 1.53
CA PHE A 26 3.24 7.42 1.52
C PHE A 26 2.56 8.43 0.61
N VAL A 27 1.78 7.94 -0.34
CA VAL A 27 0.86 8.78 -1.12
C VAL A 27 -0.58 8.43 -0.76
N GLY A 28 -1.50 9.34 -1.07
CA GLY A 28 -2.93 9.13 -0.87
C GLY A 28 -3.54 8.18 -1.89
N ASP A 29 -4.73 8.55 -2.39
CA ASP A 29 -5.57 7.71 -3.17
C ASP A 29 -5.14 7.66 -4.64
N LEU A 30 -4.81 6.46 -5.10
CA LEU A 30 -4.56 6.13 -6.50
C LEU A 30 -5.90 5.74 -7.12
N MET A 31 -6.61 6.75 -7.61
CA MET A 31 -7.92 6.54 -8.24
C MET A 31 -7.97 7.26 -9.59
N GLN A 32 -8.98 6.92 -10.39
CA GLN A 32 -9.20 7.55 -11.69
C GLN A 32 -10.70 7.78 -11.93
N HIS A 33 -11.03 8.97 -12.33
CA HIS A 33 -12.35 9.33 -12.81
C HIS A 33 -12.49 9.12 -14.32
N GLN A 34 -13.71 9.23 -14.85
CA GLN A 34 -13.98 8.97 -16.26
C GLN A 34 -13.10 9.80 -17.19
N ALA A 35 -12.90 11.09 -16.87
CA ALA A 35 -12.07 11.98 -17.68
C ALA A 35 -10.61 11.50 -17.79
N GLN A 36 -10.08 10.86 -16.73
CA GLN A 36 -8.72 10.28 -16.76
C GLN A 36 -8.67 9.01 -17.60
N ILE A 37 -9.72 8.17 -17.55
CA ILE A 37 -9.85 6.99 -18.43
C ILE A 37 -9.88 7.44 -19.90
N ASP A 38 -10.69 8.46 -20.19
CA ASP A 38 -10.86 8.96 -21.56
C ASP A 38 -9.55 9.60 -22.08
N ALA A 39 -8.85 10.36 -21.22
CA ALA A 39 -7.56 10.98 -21.55
C ALA A 39 -6.45 9.94 -21.78
N ALA A 40 -6.51 8.81 -21.08
CA ALA A 40 -5.51 7.74 -21.24
C ALA A 40 -5.76 6.86 -22.47
N ARG A 41 -6.92 7.00 -23.15
CA ARG A 41 -7.26 6.16 -24.31
C ARG A 41 -6.28 6.38 -25.47
N GLN A 42 -5.69 5.28 -25.96
CA GLN A 42 -4.76 5.30 -27.09
C GLN A 42 -5.03 4.08 -27.99
N GLY A 43 -5.63 4.34 -29.16
CA GLY A 43 -6.09 3.27 -30.05
C GLY A 43 -7.11 2.39 -29.35
N ASP A 44 -6.88 1.09 -29.34
CA ASP A 44 -7.73 0.08 -28.68
C ASP A 44 -7.39 -0.15 -27.20
N GLY A 45 -6.35 0.50 -26.67
CA GLY A 45 -5.84 0.38 -25.31
C GLY A 45 -5.81 1.68 -24.52
N TYR A 46 -4.98 1.70 -23.49
CA TYR A 46 -4.80 2.85 -22.60
C TYR A 46 -3.34 3.06 -22.29
N ASN A 47 -2.94 4.31 -22.09
CA ASN A 47 -1.59 4.69 -21.68
C ASN A 47 -1.67 5.70 -20.51
N TYR A 48 -1.19 5.29 -19.35
CA TYR A 48 -1.18 6.09 -18.13
C TYR A 48 0.22 6.61 -17.75
N ASN A 49 1.23 6.46 -18.60
CA ASN A 49 2.62 6.81 -18.26
C ASN A 49 2.77 8.30 -17.90
N ASP A 50 1.98 9.16 -18.54
CA ASP A 50 2.00 10.60 -18.25
C ASP A 50 1.41 10.97 -16.88
N CYS A 51 0.58 10.09 -16.28
CA CYS A 51 -0.06 10.38 -14.99
C CYS A 51 0.98 10.54 -13.86
N PHE A 52 2.09 9.82 -13.94
CA PHE A 52 3.13 9.81 -12.92
C PHE A 52 4.38 10.59 -13.30
N ARG A 53 4.44 11.17 -14.51
CA ARG A 53 5.63 11.81 -15.10
C ARG A 53 6.34 12.79 -14.16
N HIS A 54 5.57 13.59 -13.42
CA HIS A 54 6.12 14.65 -12.57
C HIS A 54 6.47 14.20 -11.14
N VAL A 55 6.04 13.02 -10.74
CA VAL A 55 6.25 12.46 -9.39
C VAL A 55 6.99 11.11 -9.42
N LYS A 56 7.26 10.57 -10.61
CA LYS A 56 7.92 9.26 -10.78
C LYS A 56 9.30 9.23 -10.12
N LYS A 57 10.02 10.35 -10.17
CA LYS A 57 11.34 10.45 -9.56
C LYS A 57 11.27 10.27 -8.06
N GLU A 58 10.41 11.04 -7.39
CA GLU A 58 10.22 10.99 -5.94
C GLU A 58 9.73 9.60 -5.49
N ILE A 59 8.83 8.98 -6.27
CA ILE A 59 8.31 7.64 -5.97
C ILE A 59 9.44 6.60 -6.08
N SER A 60 10.23 6.64 -7.16
CA SER A 60 11.27 5.64 -7.42
C SER A 60 12.55 5.82 -6.60
N GLU A 61 12.79 7.01 -6.04
CA GLU A 61 13.94 7.28 -5.17
C GLU A 61 13.71 6.88 -3.71
N ALA A 62 12.45 6.69 -3.30
CA ALA A 62 12.15 6.15 -1.98
C ALA A 62 12.55 4.68 -1.88
N ASP A 63 13.03 4.26 -0.70
CA ASP A 63 13.31 2.84 -0.46
C ASP A 63 12.03 2.00 -0.56
N MET A 64 10.88 2.56 -0.17
CA MET A 64 9.58 1.93 -0.30
C MET A 64 8.50 2.98 -0.55
N ALA A 65 7.76 2.83 -1.64
CA ALA A 65 6.62 3.68 -1.98
C ALA A 65 5.30 2.92 -1.77
N ILE A 66 4.41 3.53 -0.99
CA ILE A 66 3.12 2.97 -0.57
C ILE A 66 1.98 3.88 -1.05
N GLY A 67 0.97 3.31 -1.71
CA GLY A 67 -0.21 4.04 -2.15
C GLY A 67 -1.52 3.31 -1.80
N ASN A 68 -2.63 4.05 -1.70
CA ASN A 68 -3.96 3.47 -1.57
C ASN A 68 -4.57 3.24 -2.96
N LEU A 69 -4.76 1.98 -3.36
CA LEU A 69 -5.40 1.63 -4.64
C LEU A 69 -6.92 1.72 -4.48
N GLU A 70 -7.47 2.90 -4.76
CA GLU A 70 -8.89 3.20 -4.55
C GLU A 70 -9.73 3.01 -5.82
N VAL A 71 -9.44 1.94 -6.54
CA VAL A 71 -10.20 1.45 -7.69
C VAL A 71 -10.17 -0.07 -7.71
N THR A 72 -11.18 -0.70 -8.29
CA THR A 72 -11.09 -2.12 -8.63
C THR A 72 -10.51 -2.32 -10.03
N LEU A 73 -9.83 -3.44 -10.24
CA LEU A 73 -9.41 -3.92 -11.55
C LEU A 73 -10.43 -4.97 -12.04
N GLY A 74 -11.71 -4.57 -12.05
CA GLY A 74 -12.84 -5.48 -12.29
C GLY A 74 -13.06 -5.87 -13.76
N GLY A 75 -12.22 -5.36 -14.68
CA GLY A 75 -12.39 -5.56 -16.12
C GLY A 75 -13.44 -4.64 -16.75
N LYS A 76 -13.70 -4.87 -18.03
CA LYS A 76 -14.68 -4.07 -18.80
C LYS A 76 -16.12 -4.29 -18.29
N PRO A 77 -17.01 -3.28 -18.40
CA PRO A 77 -16.74 -1.93 -18.87
C PRO A 77 -15.96 -1.12 -17.82
N TYR A 78 -14.94 -0.39 -18.27
CA TYR A 78 -14.18 0.52 -17.42
C TYR A 78 -15.02 1.75 -17.10
N ARG A 79 -14.91 2.21 -15.84
CA ARG A 79 -15.74 3.32 -15.33
C ARG A 79 -15.01 4.10 -14.25
N GLY A 80 -15.29 5.42 -14.20
CA GLY A 80 -15.02 6.28 -13.08
C GLY A 80 -16.12 6.24 -12.02
N TYR A 81 -16.23 7.34 -11.26
CA TYR A 81 -17.27 7.50 -10.23
C TYR A 81 -18.69 7.23 -10.77
N PRO A 82 -19.59 6.62 -9.98
CA PRO A 82 -19.42 6.21 -8.58
C PRO A 82 -18.96 4.76 -8.38
N VAL A 83 -18.79 3.99 -9.45
CA VAL A 83 -18.43 2.56 -9.39
C VAL A 83 -17.20 2.34 -10.26
N PHE A 84 -16.04 2.35 -9.61
CA PHE A 84 -14.75 2.33 -10.31
C PHE A 84 -14.38 0.96 -10.86
N SER A 85 -13.94 0.94 -12.11
CA SER A 85 -13.27 -0.20 -12.73
C SER A 85 -12.17 0.31 -13.64
N ALA A 86 -10.93 0.17 -13.22
CA ALA A 86 -9.76 0.66 -13.96
C ALA A 86 -9.32 -0.31 -15.06
N PRO A 87 -8.80 0.19 -16.20
CA PRO A 87 -8.00 -0.61 -17.11
C PRO A 87 -6.73 -1.16 -16.40
N ASP A 88 -6.29 -2.33 -16.82
CA ASP A 88 -5.09 -2.96 -16.25
C ASP A 88 -3.82 -2.12 -16.47
N GLU A 89 -3.79 -1.36 -17.56
CA GLU A 89 -2.71 -0.43 -17.88
C GLU A 89 -2.50 0.64 -16.81
N TYR A 90 -3.55 0.96 -16.03
CA TYR A 90 -3.39 1.85 -14.88
C TYR A 90 -2.50 1.22 -13.80
N LEU A 91 -2.71 -0.07 -13.48
CA LEU A 91 -1.85 -0.78 -12.54
C LEU A 91 -0.42 -0.94 -13.07
N TYR A 92 -0.25 -1.18 -14.37
CA TYR A 92 1.08 -1.26 -14.98
C TYR A 92 1.83 0.07 -14.83
N ALA A 93 1.16 1.20 -15.06
CA ALA A 93 1.76 2.52 -14.86
C ALA A 93 2.10 2.82 -13.39
N ILE A 94 1.25 2.40 -12.44
CA ILE A 94 1.55 2.47 -11.00
C ILE A 94 2.82 1.67 -10.68
N LYS A 95 2.93 0.44 -11.17
CA LYS A 95 4.11 -0.41 -10.97
C LYS A 95 5.36 0.21 -11.58
N GLU A 96 5.24 0.75 -12.79
CA GLU A 96 6.35 1.40 -13.50
C GLU A 96 6.76 2.73 -12.84
N ALA A 97 5.84 3.41 -12.16
CA ALA A 97 6.16 4.60 -11.37
C ALA A 97 7.03 4.30 -10.15
N GLY A 98 7.08 3.04 -9.69
CA GLY A 98 7.96 2.61 -8.61
C GLY A 98 7.24 2.23 -7.31
N PHE A 99 5.92 2.08 -7.31
CA PHE A 99 5.20 1.64 -6.12
C PHE A 99 5.53 0.19 -5.75
N ASP A 100 5.88 -0.02 -4.48
CA ASP A 100 6.19 -1.32 -3.89
C ASP A 100 4.98 -1.97 -3.23
N VAL A 101 4.12 -1.15 -2.61
CA VAL A 101 2.98 -1.60 -1.79
C VAL A 101 1.72 -0.84 -2.18
N LEU A 102 0.63 -1.59 -2.35
CA LEU A 102 -0.69 -1.03 -2.56
C LEU A 102 -1.65 -1.46 -1.44
N LEU A 103 -2.23 -0.48 -0.77
CA LEU A 103 -3.26 -0.66 0.24
C LEU A 103 -4.60 -0.80 -0.47
N THR A 104 -5.41 -1.78 -0.06
CA THR A 104 -6.63 -2.14 -0.78
C THR A 104 -7.89 -2.05 0.07
N ALA A 105 -7.79 -1.82 1.39
CA ALA A 105 -8.96 -1.57 2.22
C ALA A 105 -9.36 -0.09 2.12
N ASN A 106 -10.33 0.18 1.27
CA ASN A 106 -10.95 1.49 1.07
C ASN A 106 -12.45 1.32 0.74
N ASN A 107 -13.17 2.43 0.62
CA ASN A 107 -14.61 2.37 0.38
C ASN A 107 -15.00 1.92 -1.04
N HIS A 108 -14.05 1.91 -2.00
CA HIS A 108 -14.25 1.47 -3.38
C HIS A 108 -13.73 0.06 -3.69
N CYS A 109 -13.20 -0.66 -2.71
CA CYS A 109 -12.63 -2.00 -2.92
C CYS A 109 -13.65 -3.07 -3.36
N LEU A 110 -14.95 -2.81 -3.19
CA LEU A 110 -16.04 -3.69 -3.60
C LEU A 110 -16.85 -3.18 -4.79
N ASP A 111 -16.45 -2.12 -5.49
CA ASP A 111 -17.23 -1.51 -6.58
C ASP A 111 -17.60 -2.47 -7.71
N LYS A 112 -16.81 -3.52 -7.92
CA LYS A 112 -17.12 -4.60 -8.87
C LYS A 112 -17.42 -5.93 -8.15
N GLY A 113 -17.88 -5.83 -6.90
CA GLY A 113 -18.26 -6.98 -6.08
C GLY A 113 -17.11 -7.98 -5.87
N LYS A 114 -17.50 -9.22 -5.53
CA LYS A 114 -16.57 -10.32 -5.28
C LYS A 114 -15.56 -10.53 -6.41
N LEU A 115 -16.03 -10.62 -7.65
CA LEU A 115 -15.16 -10.86 -8.80
C LEU A 115 -14.16 -9.73 -9.03
N GLY A 116 -14.57 -8.47 -8.79
CA GLY A 116 -13.69 -7.32 -8.89
C GLY A 116 -12.60 -7.34 -7.83
N LEU A 117 -12.96 -7.63 -6.58
CA LEU A 117 -11.99 -7.76 -5.48
C LEU A 117 -10.98 -8.88 -5.76
N GLU A 118 -11.47 -10.08 -6.11
CA GLU A 118 -10.60 -11.23 -6.38
C GLU A 118 -9.67 -10.98 -7.57
N ARG A 119 -10.20 -10.35 -8.66
CA ARG A 119 -9.38 -10.01 -9.81
C ARG A 119 -8.32 -8.96 -9.47
N THR A 120 -8.67 -7.96 -8.67
CA THR A 120 -7.70 -6.95 -8.20
C THR A 120 -6.54 -7.61 -7.47
N ILE A 121 -6.81 -8.53 -6.53
CA ILE A 121 -5.77 -9.29 -5.82
C ILE A 121 -4.91 -10.10 -6.81
N LEU A 122 -5.54 -10.83 -7.75
CA LEU A 122 -4.80 -11.61 -8.75
C LEU A 122 -3.88 -10.75 -9.61
N MET A 123 -4.31 -9.55 -9.98
CA MET A 123 -3.48 -8.63 -10.75
C MET A 123 -2.29 -8.11 -9.93
N LEU A 124 -2.49 -7.79 -8.66
CA LEU A 124 -1.42 -7.39 -7.75
C LEU A 124 -0.39 -8.52 -7.56
N ASP A 125 -0.87 -9.75 -7.31
CA ASP A 125 -0.04 -10.94 -7.18
C ASP A 125 0.80 -11.19 -8.46
N SER A 126 0.17 -11.06 -9.64
CA SER A 126 0.84 -11.30 -10.94
C SER A 126 2.01 -10.34 -11.18
N LEU A 127 1.91 -9.11 -10.70
CA LEU A 127 2.95 -8.10 -10.79
C LEU A 127 3.90 -8.09 -9.58
N LYS A 128 3.71 -9.02 -8.65
CA LYS A 128 4.50 -9.09 -7.41
C LYS A 128 4.50 -7.77 -6.63
N ILE A 129 3.35 -7.10 -6.58
CA ILE A 129 3.15 -5.91 -5.78
C ILE A 129 2.65 -6.36 -4.41
N HIS A 130 3.34 -5.95 -3.35
CA HIS A 130 2.86 -6.21 -2.00
C HIS A 130 1.53 -5.49 -1.76
N HIS A 131 0.59 -6.15 -1.11
CA HIS A 131 -0.70 -5.52 -0.82
C HIS A 131 -1.27 -5.95 0.52
N ALA A 132 -2.11 -5.10 1.10
CA ALA A 132 -2.81 -5.35 2.35
C ALA A 132 -4.18 -4.68 2.36
N GLY A 133 -5.16 -5.33 3.00
CA GLY A 133 -6.48 -4.75 3.22
C GLY A 133 -7.63 -5.62 2.79
N THR A 134 -7.52 -6.29 1.62
CA THR A 134 -8.52 -7.21 1.08
C THR A 134 -7.93 -8.57 0.79
N TYR A 135 -8.75 -9.63 0.91
CA TYR A 135 -8.31 -11.03 0.73
C TYR A 135 -9.43 -11.86 0.14
N ARG A 136 -9.09 -12.91 -0.61
CA ARG A 136 -10.04 -13.83 -1.22
C ARG A 136 -10.72 -14.74 -0.19
N ASN A 137 -10.06 -14.99 0.94
CA ASN A 137 -10.58 -15.84 2.01
C ASN A 137 -9.80 -15.63 3.33
N PRO A 138 -10.31 -16.17 4.47
CA PRO A 138 -9.65 -16.06 5.77
C PRO A 138 -8.23 -16.65 5.81
N GLU A 139 -7.99 -17.75 5.08
CA GLU A 139 -6.70 -18.44 5.03
C GLU A 139 -5.64 -17.55 4.36
N GLU A 140 -6.01 -16.86 3.28
CA GLU A 140 -5.14 -15.91 2.61
C GLU A 140 -4.80 -14.73 3.52
N ARG A 141 -5.82 -14.18 4.21
CA ARG A 141 -5.59 -13.12 5.21
C ARG A 141 -4.62 -13.59 6.30
N HIS A 142 -4.83 -14.78 6.83
CA HIS A 142 -3.99 -15.32 7.91
C HIS A 142 -2.52 -15.48 7.48
N ARG A 143 -2.26 -15.88 6.24
CA ARG A 143 -0.89 -16.03 5.71
C ARG A 143 -0.20 -14.68 5.45
N ASN A 144 -0.95 -13.73 4.89
CA ASN A 144 -0.38 -12.53 4.31
C ASN A 144 -0.50 -11.29 5.21
N TYR A 145 -1.26 -11.41 6.33
CA TYR A 145 -1.53 -10.27 7.21
C TYR A 145 -1.25 -10.61 8.68
N PRO A 146 -0.70 -9.71 9.46
CA PRO A 146 -0.18 -8.37 9.11
C PRO A 146 0.95 -8.43 8.08
N LEU A 147 1.00 -7.48 7.14
CA LEU A 147 1.98 -7.45 6.05
C LEU A 147 3.35 -7.07 6.58
N LEU A 148 4.27 -8.02 6.63
CA LEU A 148 5.68 -7.79 6.97
C LEU A 148 6.49 -7.59 5.69
N ILE A 149 7.28 -6.54 5.64
CA ILE A 149 8.26 -6.27 4.59
C ILE A 149 9.63 -6.08 5.23
N GLU A 150 10.62 -6.77 4.69
CA GLU A 150 12.01 -6.62 5.09
C GLU A 150 12.75 -5.87 3.97
N LYS A 151 13.30 -4.71 4.31
CA LYS A 151 14.00 -3.84 3.35
C LYS A 151 15.15 -3.11 4.03
N ASN A 152 16.33 -3.13 3.44
CA ASN A 152 17.52 -2.44 3.94
C ASN A 152 17.84 -2.74 5.43
N GLY A 153 17.60 -4.00 5.87
CA GLY A 153 17.79 -4.41 7.26
C GLY A 153 16.65 -4.10 8.22
N PHE A 154 15.64 -3.33 7.78
CA PHE A 154 14.47 -2.99 8.57
C PHE A 154 13.33 -3.99 8.36
N ARG A 155 12.59 -4.24 9.44
CA ARG A 155 11.38 -5.06 9.49
C ARG A 155 10.18 -4.17 9.70
N ILE A 156 9.40 -3.95 8.66
CA ILE A 156 8.28 -2.99 8.64
C ILE A 156 6.99 -3.79 8.54
N VAL A 157 6.07 -3.57 9.47
CA VAL A 157 4.73 -4.14 9.38
C VAL A 157 3.73 -3.06 9.00
N LEU A 158 2.97 -3.31 7.93
CA LEU A 158 1.87 -2.47 7.50
C LEU A 158 0.54 -3.11 7.87
N LEU A 159 -0.33 -2.29 8.45
CA LEU A 159 -1.73 -2.58 8.71
C LEU A 159 -2.58 -1.64 7.87
N ASN A 160 -3.68 -2.14 7.29
CA ASN A 160 -4.58 -1.32 6.48
C ASN A 160 -6.03 -1.66 6.78
N TYR A 161 -6.86 -0.62 6.98
CA TYR A 161 -8.28 -0.74 7.34
C TYR A 161 -9.11 0.35 6.68
N THR A 162 -10.40 0.04 6.46
CA THR A 162 -11.38 1.01 5.95
C THR A 162 -12.58 1.16 6.89
N TYR A 163 -13.18 2.35 6.88
CA TYR A 163 -14.41 2.65 7.62
C TYR A 163 -15.64 1.96 7.02
N GLY A 164 -15.60 1.61 5.74
CA GLY A 164 -16.73 1.04 5.05
C GLY A 164 -16.45 0.77 3.58
N THR A 165 -17.49 0.32 2.87
CA THR A 165 -17.47 -0.07 1.46
C THR A 165 -18.68 0.50 0.71
N ASN A 166 -19.02 1.78 0.95
CA ASN A 166 -20.15 2.48 0.33
C ASN A 166 -21.48 1.71 0.41
N GLY A 167 -21.70 1.01 1.53
CA GLY A 167 -22.89 0.21 1.77
C GLY A 167 -22.92 -1.17 1.08
N LEU A 168 -21.89 -1.49 0.30
CA LEU A 168 -21.74 -2.82 -0.30
C LEU A 168 -21.31 -3.84 0.77
N LYS A 169 -21.88 -5.03 0.71
CA LYS A 169 -21.52 -6.12 1.62
C LYS A 169 -20.39 -6.97 1.03
N THR A 170 -19.46 -7.38 1.89
CA THR A 170 -18.42 -8.32 1.51
C THR A 170 -19.03 -9.73 1.38
N ASP A 171 -18.96 -10.30 0.21
CA ASP A 171 -19.43 -11.67 -0.06
C ASP A 171 -18.43 -12.71 0.44
N ALA A 172 -18.91 -13.67 1.21
CA ALA A 172 -18.06 -14.78 1.64
C ALA A 172 -17.53 -15.61 0.45
N PRO A 173 -16.31 -16.13 0.51
CA PRO A 173 -15.35 -16.08 1.63
C PRO A 173 -14.45 -14.85 1.65
N ASN A 174 -14.67 -13.83 0.78
CA ASN A 174 -13.83 -12.66 0.71
C ASN A 174 -13.77 -11.92 2.06
N MET A 175 -12.68 -11.21 2.29
CA MET A 175 -12.46 -10.41 3.49
C MET A 175 -11.99 -9.01 3.14
N VAL A 176 -12.54 -8.03 3.87
CA VAL A 176 -12.08 -6.64 3.88
C VAL A 176 -11.71 -6.31 5.32
N ASN A 177 -10.59 -5.67 5.54
CA ASN A 177 -10.21 -5.19 6.86
C ASN A 177 -10.99 -3.92 7.21
N TYR A 178 -12.09 -4.08 7.91
CA TYR A 178 -12.85 -2.95 8.45
C TYR A 178 -12.21 -2.40 9.73
N ILE A 179 -12.41 -1.10 10.00
CA ILE A 179 -12.05 -0.47 11.25
C ILE A 179 -12.89 -1.10 12.36
N ASN A 180 -12.27 -2.00 13.12
CA ASN A 180 -12.85 -2.67 14.27
C ASN A 180 -11.80 -2.72 15.37
N ARG A 181 -12.11 -2.13 16.55
CA ARG A 181 -11.14 -1.96 17.64
C ARG A 181 -10.54 -3.29 18.11
N GLU A 182 -11.38 -4.32 18.28
CA GLU A 182 -10.92 -5.62 18.78
C GLU A 182 -10.06 -6.36 17.73
N GLN A 183 -10.45 -6.27 16.45
CA GLN A 183 -9.64 -6.86 15.38
C GLN A 183 -8.29 -6.14 15.24
N ILE A 184 -8.28 -4.80 15.33
CA ILE A 184 -7.04 -4.00 15.27
C ILE A 184 -6.11 -4.36 16.42
N LYS A 185 -6.62 -4.49 17.65
CA LYS A 185 -5.82 -4.93 18.79
C LYS A 185 -5.18 -6.29 18.55
N LYS A 186 -5.95 -7.26 18.03
CA LYS A 186 -5.45 -8.59 17.68
C LYS A 186 -4.36 -8.51 16.62
N ASP A 187 -4.60 -7.78 15.56
CA ASP A 187 -3.65 -7.62 14.44
C ASP A 187 -2.35 -6.95 14.90
N ILE A 188 -2.41 -5.97 15.84
CA ILE A 188 -1.23 -5.37 16.45
C ILE A 188 -0.43 -6.39 17.27
N LEU A 189 -1.12 -7.26 18.04
CA LEU A 189 -0.45 -8.32 18.78
C LEU A 189 0.22 -9.33 17.85
N ASP A 190 -0.44 -9.70 16.76
CA ASP A 190 0.12 -10.59 15.74
C ASP A 190 1.29 -9.93 15.00
N ALA A 191 1.20 -8.61 14.72
CA ALA A 191 2.29 -7.81 14.17
C ALA A 191 3.54 -7.82 15.08
N ARG A 192 3.37 -7.60 16.38
CA ARG A 192 4.48 -7.62 17.37
C ARG A 192 5.20 -8.96 17.42
N ARG A 193 4.50 -10.08 17.19
CA ARG A 193 5.12 -11.42 17.13
C ARG A 193 6.08 -11.60 15.96
N LYS A 194 5.94 -10.76 14.92
CA LYS A 194 6.85 -10.73 13.76
C LYS A 194 8.14 -9.95 14.07
N LEU A 195 8.31 -9.43 15.29
CA LEU A 195 9.48 -8.66 15.74
C LEU A 195 9.83 -7.52 14.78
N PRO A 196 8.91 -6.61 14.48
CA PRO A 196 9.15 -5.49 13.58
C PRO A 196 9.89 -4.36 14.29
N ASP A 197 10.66 -3.58 13.52
CA ASP A 197 11.22 -2.31 13.97
C ASP A 197 10.13 -1.22 14.06
N VAL A 198 9.14 -1.31 13.16
CA VAL A 198 8.01 -0.37 13.14
C VAL A 198 6.72 -1.06 12.68
N ILE A 199 5.60 -0.66 13.29
CA ILE A 199 4.23 -1.00 12.86
C ILE A 199 3.55 0.28 12.43
N ILE A 200 3.07 0.32 11.18
CA ILE A 200 2.38 1.47 10.61
C ILE A 200 0.95 1.07 10.27
N ALA A 201 -0.02 1.77 10.82
CA ALA A 201 -1.43 1.56 10.54
C ALA A 201 -1.94 2.62 9.56
N CYS A 202 -2.33 2.17 8.38
CA CYS A 202 -2.90 3.00 7.32
C CYS A 202 -4.43 2.89 7.39
N MET A 203 -5.08 4.00 7.71
CA MET A 203 -6.52 4.06 7.94
C MET A 203 -7.19 4.83 6.80
N HIS A 204 -8.15 4.18 6.13
CA HIS A 204 -9.00 4.84 5.17
C HIS A 204 -10.34 5.20 5.83
N TRP A 205 -10.53 6.49 6.12
CA TRP A 205 -11.71 7.00 6.82
C TRP A 205 -12.05 8.42 6.41
N GLY A 206 -13.25 8.84 6.77
CA GLY A 206 -13.73 10.20 6.52
C GLY A 206 -15.03 10.18 5.73
N VAL A 207 -15.39 11.35 5.25
CA VAL A 207 -16.51 11.55 4.33
C VAL A 207 -15.93 12.08 3.03
N ASP A 208 -16.33 11.50 1.92
CA ASP A 208 -15.90 11.97 0.60
C ASP A 208 -16.14 13.47 0.43
N ILE A 209 -15.13 14.16 -0.14
CA ILE A 209 -15.22 15.60 -0.47
C ILE A 209 -15.26 16.54 0.76
N VAL A 210 -14.78 16.15 1.92
CA VAL A 210 -14.63 17.04 3.07
C VAL A 210 -13.17 17.54 3.17
N ARG A 211 -13.01 18.89 3.20
CA ARG A 211 -11.68 19.53 3.24
C ARG A 211 -11.06 19.62 4.64
N SER A 212 -11.74 19.14 5.67
CA SER A 212 -11.26 19.13 7.06
C SER A 212 -11.61 17.83 7.74
N LEU A 213 -10.79 17.41 8.70
CA LEU A 213 -11.11 16.27 9.58
C LEU A 213 -12.43 16.61 10.30
N ASN A 214 -13.41 15.71 10.22
CA ASN A 214 -14.62 15.84 11.00
C ASN A 214 -14.41 15.33 12.42
N ASP A 215 -15.23 15.81 13.36
CA ASP A 215 -15.14 15.46 14.77
C ASP A 215 -15.23 13.95 15.03
N ARG A 216 -15.85 13.17 14.12
CA ARG A 216 -15.99 11.72 14.27
C ARG A 216 -14.69 10.97 14.01
N SER A 217 -13.85 11.43 13.08
CA SER A 217 -12.54 10.81 12.85
C SER A 217 -11.55 11.11 13.95
N VAL A 218 -11.68 12.28 14.63
CA VAL A 218 -10.82 12.66 15.75
C VAL A 218 -11.23 11.95 17.04
N ASN A 219 -12.53 11.85 17.31
CA ASN A 219 -13.03 11.21 18.54
C ASN A 219 -12.73 9.70 18.62
N TRP A 220 -12.48 9.03 17.49
CA TRP A 220 -12.11 7.62 17.48
C TRP A 220 -10.70 7.39 18.07
N LEU A 221 -9.78 8.35 17.93
CA LEU A 221 -8.41 8.26 18.46
C LEU A 221 -8.33 8.56 19.97
N ALA A 222 -9.33 9.23 20.55
CA ALA A 222 -9.38 9.64 21.96
C ALA A 222 -10.08 8.62 22.90
N GLY A 223 -10.59 7.50 22.40
CA GLY A 223 -11.40 6.50 23.14
C GLY A 223 -10.63 5.23 23.56
#